data_b594546819c17a1ff56de1623bfd72bb
#
_entry.id   b594546819c17a1ff56de1623bfd72bb
#
_cell.length_a   1.000
_cell.length_b   1.000
_cell.length_c   1.000
_cell.angle_alpha   90.00
_cell.angle_beta   90.00
_cell.angle_gamma   90.00
#
_symmetry.space_group_name_H-M   'P 1'
#
loop_
_entity.id
_entity.type
_entity.pdbx_description
1 polymer ?
#
loop_
_entity_poly.entity_id
_entity_poly.type
_entity_poly.pdbx_seq_one_letter_code
_entity_poly.pdbx_strand_id
1 'polypeptide(L)'
;MRRIISVVTLILSLSYSLYGDIPYELEYRISSIPLSKDSYSIYIKGLDSGQEIASWNTYRAMKPASVIKLLTTYAGVLGLGFDYRWETKFFHSGYIKNGTLHGNLIIKASGDPTLKSRDIPSIVDNIQSLGIRKILGDIVIDRTIFQVPWQNSSRFDKNRYSPYNAMPDAMMFNERKSTLCVTPKGRGVRLNRVDNDRSYRVVNRLKVVNRSCKSGYSWPKVTIKTDANQRSTIFLSGKLSKRCGTRKICKVVSMPHRAFYYALKSEIGRRGIKFLGTLKLRRVSKRDRYIFSHFSPTLEEVLPIILKRSNNLVARQLFLTIGTTYYQPPINTLKASTAVKRLLKHRHILADDYTIIQNGSGLSRVSRVSTKTLANLLE
;
A
#
# COMPACT_ATOMS: atom_id res chain seq x y z
N MET A 1 -59.62 34.72 17.20
CA MET A 1 -58.27 35.22 16.91
C MET A 1 -57.18 34.67 17.83
N ARG A 2 -57.33 34.53 19.15
CA ARG A 2 -56.31 34.03 20.10
C ARG A 2 -55.85 32.56 19.89
N ARG A 3 -56.72 31.63 19.40
CA ARG A 3 -56.36 30.23 19.19
C ARG A 3 -55.55 29.97 17.90
N ILE A 4 -55.67 30.84 16.89
CA ILE A 4 -54.87 30.72 15.66
C ILE A 4 -53.44 31.21 15.85
N ILE A 5 -53.24 32.24 16.68
CA ILE A 5 -51.89 32.76 17.03
C ILE A 5 -51.08 31.76 17.80
N SER A 6 -51.70 30.97 18.73
CA SER A 6 -50.97 29.92 19.47
C SER A 6 -50.53 28.74 18.60
N VAL A 7 -51.31 28.37 17.58
CA VAL A 7 -50.93 27.29 16.66
C VAL A 7 -49.81 27.71 15.71
N VAL A 8 -49.84 28.95 15.23
CA VAL A 8 -48.78 29.50 14.37
C VAL A 8 -47.49 29.67 15.10
N THR A 9 -47.51 30.09 16.38
CA THR A 9 -46.33 30.19 17.24
C THR A 9 -45.75 28.84 17.57
N LEU A 10 -46.57 27.79 17.74
CA LEU A 10 -46.13 26.41 17.96
C LEU A 10 -45.53 25.77 16.70
N ILE A 11 -46.09 26.07 15.52
CA ILE A 11 -45.55 25.58 14.22
C ILE A 11 -44.24 26.29 13.85
N LEU A 12 -44.09 27.56 14.20
CA LEU A 12 -42.83 28.29 14.01
C LEU A 12 -41.71 27.84 14.98
N SER A 13 -42.08 27.37 16.20
CA SER A 13 -41.09 26.80 17.11
C SER A 13 -40.68 25.37 16.79
N LEU A 14 -41.46 24.62 16.00
CA LEU A 14 -41.12 23.27 15.52
C LEU A 14 -40.27 23.25 14.26
N SER A 15 -40.17 24.40 13.56
CA SER A 15 -39.36 24.49 12.33
C SER A 15 -37.89 24.89 12.59
N TYR A 16 -37.48 25.15 13.81
CA TYR A 16 -36.10 25.50 14.16
C TYR A 16 -35.20 24.31 14.57
N SER A 17 -35.69 23.07 14.52
CA SER A 17 -34.96 21.92 15.06
C SER A 17 -34.40 20.94 14.02
N LEU A 18 -34.20 21.35 12.78
CA LEU A 18 -33.70 20.46 11.69
C LEU A 18 -32.24 20.67 11.32
N TYR A 19 -31.56 21.66 11.90
CA TYR A 19 -30.12 21.85 11.74
C TYR A 19 -29.50 21.84 13.14
N GLY A 20 -28.74 20.81 13.47
CA GLY A 20 -27.97 20.76 14.70
C GLY A 20 -27.03 21.96 14.75
N ASP A 21 -27.27 22.90 15.68
CA ASP A 21 -26.47 24.10 15.80
C ASP A 21 -25.07 23.74 16.34
N ILE A 22 -24.05 24.33 15.76
CA ILE A 22 -22.71 24.28 16.33
C ILE A 22 -22.73 25.12 17.61
N PRO A 23 -22.20 24.64 18.77
CA PRO A 23 -22.09 25.43 19.99
C PRO A 23 -21.41 26.78 19.70
N TYR A 24 -21.96 27.85 20.26
CA TYR A 24 -21.53 29.22 20.00
C TYR A 24 -20.02 29.44 20.10
N GLU A 25 -19.38 28.89 21.13
CA GLU A 25 -17.92 29.01 21.29
C GLU A 25 -17.13 28.35 20.12
N LEU A 26 -17.63 27.24 19.61
CA LEU A 26 -17.01 26.55 18.46
C LEU A 26 -17.23 27.35 17.18
N GLU A 27 -18.44 27.88 16.98
CA GLU A 27 -18.76 28.74 15.82
C GLU A 27 -17.93 30.03 15.87
N TYR A 28 -17.78 30.67 17.02
CA TYR A 28 -16.93 31.85 17.19
C TYR A 28 -15.47 31.58 16.83
N ARG A 29 -14.91 30.45 17.30
CA ARG A 29 -13.53 30.07 16.96
C ARG A 29 -13.35 29.74 15.48
N ILE A 30 -14.31 29.05 14.86
CA ILE A 30 -14.25 28.73 13.43
C ILE A 30 -14.39 30.02 12.60
N SER A 31 -15.25 30.95 12.98
CA SER A 31 -15.44 32.21 12.25
C SER A 31 -14.20 33.11 12.26
N SER A 32 -13.31 32.94 13.24
CA SER A 32 -12.01 33.64 13.29
C SER A 32 -10.99 33.10 12.26
N ILE A 33 -11.25 31.94 11.65
CA ILE A 33 -10.41 31.33 10.63
C ILE A 33 -10.98 31.68 9.25
N PRO A 34 -10.18 32.08 8.25
CA PRO A 34 -10.66 32.47 6.92
C PRO A 34 -11.06 31.23 6.09
N LEU A 35 -12.03 30.45 6.58
CA LEU A 35 -12.60 29.29 5.92
C LEU A 35 -14.02 29.60 5.44
N SER A 36 -14.30 29.23 4.19
CA SER A 36 -15.70 29.24 3.71
C SER A 36 -16.52 28.19 4.47
N LYS A 37 -17.77 28.52 4.78
CA LYS A 37 -18.72 27.61 5.48
C LYS A 37 -18.88 26.25 4.77
N ASP A 38 -18.58 26.19 3.50
CA ASP A 38 -18.63 24.99 2.65
C ASP A 38 -17.35 24.14 2.69
N SER A 39 -16.28 24.62 3.30
CA SER A 39 -14.97 23.96 3.28
C SER A 39 -14.71 23.02 4.46
N TYR A 40 -15.62 22.95 5.41
CA TYR A 40 -15.52 22.06 6.57
C TYR A 40 -16.83 21.34 6.86
N SER A 41 -16.75 20.27 7.61
CA SER A 41 -17.88 19.48 8.10
C SER A 41 -17.57 19.02 9.52
N ILE A 42 -18.58 19.11 10.39
CA ILE A 42 -18.46 18.76 11.81
C ILE A 42 -19.63 17.87 12.19
N TYR A 43 -19.35 16.84 12.97
CA TYR A 43 -20.34 16.02 13.64
C TYR A 43 -19.82 15.64 15.02
N ILE A 44 -20.57 15.97 16.06
CA ILE A 44 -20.25 15.64 17.45
C ILE A 44 -21.46 14.95 18.05
N LYS A 45 -21.25 13.79 18.64
CA LYS A 45 -22.27 12.96 19.29
C LYS A 45 -21.75 12.44 20.61
N GLY A 46 -22.54 12.51 21.65
CA GLY A 46 -22.28 11.84 22.91
C GLY A 46 -22.46 10.33 22.75
N LEU A 47 -21.42 9.54 23.00
CA LEU A 47 -21.50 8.09 22.81
C LEU A 47 -22.45 7.43 23.82
N ASP A 48 -22.42 7.89 25.09
CA ASP A 48 -23.28 7.32 26.14
C ASP A 48 -24.73 7.78 26.03
N SER A 49 -24.96 9.04 25.68
CA SER A 49 -26.31 9.62 25.58
C SER A 49 -26.97 9.41 24.22
N GLY A 50 -26.19 9.12 23.19
CA GLY A 50 -26.67 9.11 21.81
C GLY A 50 -27.05 10.49 21.27
N GLN A 51 -26.88 11.58 22.07
CA GLN A 51 -27.29 12.93 21.72
C GLN A 51 -26.37 13.54 20.67
N GLU A 52 -26.93 14.11 19.63
CA GLU A 52 -26.22 14.94 18.68
C GLU A 52 -25.95 16.32 19.31
N ILE A 53 -24.66 16.67 19.48
CA ILE A 53 -24.22 17.90 20.14
C ILE A 53 -23.95 18.98 19.09
N ALA A 54 -23.41 18.61 17.93
CA ALA A 54 -23.17 19.53 16.83
C ALA A 54 -23.22 18.80 15.47
N SER A 55 -23.80 19.48 14.48
CA SER A 55 -23.95 18.95 13.12
C SER A 55 -23.82 20.08 12.10
N TRP A 56 -22.80 20.01 11.24
CA TRP A 56 -22.60 20.97 10.17
C TRP A 56 -22.06 20.29 8.93
N ASN A 57 -22.74 20.46 7.79
CA ASN A 57 -22.38 19.83 6.51
C ASN A 57 -22.16 18.32 6.61
N THR A 58 -22.83 17.64 7.53
CA THR A 58 -22.55 16.28 7.99
C THR A 58 -22.63 15.23 6.87
N TYR A 59 -23.56 15.42 5.94
CA TYR A 59 -23.73 14.55 4.75
C TYR A 59 -22.92 15.03 3.53
N ARG A 60 -22.24 16.16 3.63
CA ARG A 60 -21.42 16.67 2.54
C ARG A 60 -20.20 15.79 2.30
N ALA A 61 -20.06 15.30 1.08
CA ALA A 61 -18.96 14.41 0.69
C ALA A 61 -17.64 15.18 0.53
N MET A 62 -16.77 15.11 1.54
CA MET A 62 -15.48 15.78 1.62
C MET A 62 -14.32 14.88 1.18
N LYS A 63 -13.16 15.47 0.89
CA LYS A 63 -11.92 14.70 0.61
C LYS A 63 -11.35 14.13 1.92
N PRO A 64 -11.38 12.80 2.13
CA PRO A 64 -11.07 12.21 3.44
C PRO A 64 -9.57 12.12 3.72
N ALA A 65 -8.70 12.28 2.72
CA ALA A 65 -7.30 11.94 2.85
C ALA A 65 -7.12 10.55 3.51
N SER A 66 -6.20 10.41 4.46
CA SER A 66 -5.90 9.12 5.11
C SER A 66 -6.99 8.59 6.04
N VAL A 67 -7.99 9.40 6.41
CA VAL A 67 -9.11 8.93 7.25
C VAL A 67 -9.90 7.82 6.57
N ILE A 68 -9.94 7.79 5.23
CA ILE A 68 -10.60 6.71 4.47
C ILE A 68 -10.04 5.31 4.79
N LYS A 69 -8.82 5.22 5.35
CA LYS A 69 -8.24 3.95 5.77
C LYS A 69 -9.06 3.26 6.87
N LEU A 70 -9.80 4.02 7.67
CA LEU A 70 -10.75 3.46 8.64
C LEU A 70 -11.82 2.62 7.92
N LEU A 71 -12.43 3.16 6.87
CA LEU A 71 -13.41 2.42 6.05
C LEU A 71 -12.78 1.18 5.38
N THR A 72 -11.55 1.32 4.87
CA THR A 72 -10.85 0.22 4.20
C THR A 72 -10.50 -0.89 5.17
N THR A 73 -10.00 -0.57 6.37
CA THR A 73 -9.61 -1.57 7.37
C THR A 73 -10.83 -2.25 7.97
N TYR A 74 -11.88 -1.51 8.27
CA TYR A 74 -13.13 -2.07 8.76
C TYR A 74 -13.75 -3.03 7.72
N ALA A 75 -13.86 -2.62 6.45
CA ALA A 75 -14.31 -3.51 5.39
C ALA A 75 -13.41 -4.74 5.23
N GLY A 76 -12.10 -4.60 5.48
CA GLY A 76 -11.15 -5.72 5.50
C GLY A 76 -11.49 -6.74 6.58
N VAL A 77 -11.75 -6.27 7.80
CA VAL A 77 -12.17 -7.14 8.92
C VAL A 77 -13.50 -7.81 8.63
N LEU A 78 -14.48 -7.06 8.11
CA LEU A 78 -15.81 -7.62 7.77
C LEU A 78 -15.73 -8.70 6.68
N GLY A 79 -14.89 -8.49 5.66
CA GLY A 79 -14.84 -9.38 4.50
C GLY A 79 -13.88 -10.55 4.63
N LEU A 80 -12.81 -10.40 5.40
CA LEU A 80 -11.73 -11.38 5.49
C LEU A 80 -11.60 -12.00 6.88
N GLY A 81 -11.98 -11.29 7.95
CA GLY A 81 -11.75 -11.66 9.35
C GLY A 81 -10.36 -11.27 9.87
N PHE A 82 -10.21 -11.21 11.20
CA PHE A 82 -8.93 -10.85 11.84
C PHE A 82 -7.81 -11.87 11.58
N ASP A 83 -8.15 -13.15 11.50
CA ASP A 83 -7.20 -14.26 11.33
C ASP A 83 -6.75 -14.46 9.88
N TYR A 84 -7.29 -13.67 8.94
CA TYR A 84 -6.93 -13.78 7.53
C TYR A 84 -5.42 -13.62 7.34
N ARG A 85 -4.82 -14.52 6.55
CA ARG A 85 -3.40 -14.50 6.15
C ARG A 85 -3.30 -14.57 4.63
N TRP A 86 -2.44 -13.75 4.05
CA TRP A 86 -2.09 -13.87 2.64
C TRP A 86 -1.23 -15.10 2.44
N GLU A 87 -1.65 -16.00 1.56
CA GLU A 87 -0.98 -17.27 1.28
C GLU A 87 -0.26 -17.19 -0.07
N THR A 88 1.08 -17.07 -0.06
CA THR A 88 1.91 -17.18 -1.25
C THR A 88 2.24 -18.64 -1.50
N LYS A 89 1.70 -19.21 -2.57
CA LYS A 89 1.82 -20.65 -2.87
C LYS A 89 2.97 -20.94 -3.80
N PHE A 90 3.68 -22.02 -3.51
CA PHE A 90 4.79 -22.52 -4.32
C PHE A 90 4.40 -23.80 -5.01
N PHE A 91 4.82 -23.94 -6.27
CA PHE A 91 4.56 -25.08 -7.13
C PHE A 91 5.81 -25.42 -7.92
N HIS A 92 5.84 -26.59 -8.54
CA HIS A 92 6.78 -26.92 -9.59
C HIS A 92 6.08 -27.48 -10.83
N SER A 93 6.67 -27.28 -11.98
CA SER A 93 6.37 -28.09 -13.19
C SER A 93 7.41 -29.20 -13.33
N GLY A 94 7.10 -30.20 -14.16
CA GLY A 94 8.02 -31.33 -14.38
C GLY A 94 8.14 -32.24 -13.17
N TYR A 95 9.36 -32.74 -12.89
CA TYR A 95 9.62 -33.73 -11.83
C TYR A 95 10.95 -33.45 -11.11
N ILE A 96 11.06 -34.01 -9.90
CA ILE A 96 12.28 -33.97 -9.10
C ILE A 96 12.93 -35.37 -9.14
N LYS A 97 14.21 -35.44 -9.54
CA LYS A 97 15.00 -36.66 -9.55
C LYS A 97 16.44 -36.38 -9.13
N ASN A 98 16.96 -37.17 -8.22
CA ASN A 98 18.35 -37.06 -7.72
C ASN A 98 18.74 -35.62 -7.29
N GLY A 99 17.85 -34.95 -6.57
CA GLY A 99 18.06 -33.58 -6.10
C GLY A 99 17.98 -32.50 -7.18
N THR A 100 17.53 -32.87 -8.41
CA THR A 100 17.37 -31.94 -9.52
C THR A 100 15.89 -31.77 -9.85
N LEU A 101 15.42 -30.53 -9.87
CA LEU A 101 14.13 -30.16 -10.42
C LEU A 101 14.26 -30.01 -11.96
N HIS A 102 13.72 -30.98 -12.71
CA HIS A 102 13.59 -30.97 -14.16
C HIS A 102 12.32 -30.22 -14.57
N GLY A 103 12.28 -28.92 -14.29
CA GLY A 103 11.13 -28.06 -14.49
C GLY A 103 11.31 -26.72 -13.82
N ASN A 104 10.22 -25.96 -13.74
CA ASN A 104 10.21 -24.63 -13.18
C ASN A 104 9.84 -24.64 -11.69
N LEU A 105 10.40 -23.70 -10.93
CA LEU A 105 9.87 -23.30 -9.63
C LEU A 105 8.86 -22.17 -9.85
N ILE A 106 7.62 -22.35 -9.37
CA ILE A 106 6.51 -21.48 -9.69
C ILE A 106 5.94 -20.88 -8.41
N ILE A 107 5.75 -19.58 -8.39
CA ILE A 107 5.26 -18.83 -7.25
C ILE A 107 3.93 -18.16 -7.63
N LYS A 108 2.82 -18.53 -6.96
CA LYS A 108 1.54 -17.86 -7.08
C LYS A 108 1.43 -16.80 -6.00
N ALA A 109 1.55 -15.57 -6.42
CA ALA A 109 1.50 -14.41 -5.53
C ALA A 109 0.07 -14.11 -5.10
N SER A 110 -0.10 -13.74 -3.82
CA SER A 110 -1.41 -13.47 -3.18
C SER A 110 -1.68 -12.00 -2.91
N GLY A 111 -0.70 -11.12 -3.12
CA GLY A 111 -0.81 -9.73 -2.70
C GLY A 111 -0.39 -9.49 -1.25
N ASP A 112 0.39 -10.38 -0.65
CA ASP A 112 0.92 -10.23 0.71
C ASP A 112 1.65 -8.88 0.87
N PRO A 113 1.14 -7.95 1.72
CA PRO A 113 1.77 -6.64 1.92
C PRO A 113 3.04 -6.70 2.77
N THR A 114 3.33 -7.84 3.40
CA THR A 114 4.37 -7.96 4.43
C THR A 114 5.60 -8.72 3.96
N LEU A 115 5.55 -9.41 2.82
CA LEU A 115 6.65 -10.21 2.29
C LEU A 115 7.92 -9.38 2.07
N LYS A 116 9.01 -9.77 2.73
CA LYS A 116 10.29 -9.04 2.76
C LYS A 116 11.48 -9.96 2.59
N SER A 117 12.66 -9.37 2.42
CA SER A 117 13.94 -10.10 2.31
C SER A 117 14.23 -11.01 3.50
N ARG A 118 13.72 -10.69 4.69
CA ARG A 118 13.88 -11.53 5.89
C ARG A 118 13.14 -12.87 5.79
N ASP A 119 12.13 -12.96 4.91
CA ASP A 119 11.29 -14.14 4.74
C ASP A 119 11.88 -15.11 3.68
N ILE A 120 12.82 -14.62 2.85
CA ILE A 120 13.45 -15.41 1.78
C ILE A 120 14.24 -16.61 2.30
N PRO A 121 15.02 -16.51 3.41
CA PRO A 121 15.74 -17.69 3.94
C PRO A 121 14.80 -18.86 4.25
N SER A 122 13.70 -18.65 4.95
CA SER A 122 12.74 -19.72 5.29
C SER A 122 12.05 -20.30 4.04
N ILE A 123 11.79 -19.47 3.03
CA ILE A 123 11.28 -19.96 1.73
C ILE A 123 12.29 -20.89 1.07
N VAL A 124 13.60 -20.56 1.12
CA VAL A 124 14.64 -21.41 0.53
C VAL A 124 14.88 -22.66 1.38
N ASP A 125 14.75 -22.59 2.70
CA ASP A 125 14.79 -23.76 3.57
C ASP A 125 13.70 -24.78 3.19
N ASN A 126 12.47 -24.33 2.91
CA ASN A 126 11.40 -25.17 2.40
C ASN A 126 11.71 -25.79 1.02
N ILE A 127 12.42 -25.07 0.15
CA ILE A 127 12.88 -25.64 -1.14
C ILE A 127 13.93 -26.73 -0.91
N GLN A 128 14.85 -26.50 0.03
CA GLN A 128 15.90 -27.48 0.35
C GLN A 128 15.35 -28.74 1.04
N SER A 129 14.32 -28.62 1.89
CA SER A 129 13.69 -29.75 2.57
C SER A 129 13.05 -30.75 1.60
N LEU A 130 12.72 -30.31 0.37
CA LEU A 130 12.28 -31.18 -0.72
C LEU A 130 13.44 -31.91 -1.41
N GLY A 131 14.66 -31.79 -0.92
CA GLY A 131 15.86 -32.38 -1.50
C GLY A 131 16.37 -31.67 -2.75
N ILE A 132 15.85 -30.48 -3.11
CA ILE A 132 16.25 -29.77 -4.33
C ILE A 132 17.63 -29.12 -4.13
N ARG A 133 18.59 -29.54 -4.95
CA ARG A 133 19.97 -29.01 -5.01
C ARG A 133 20.27 -28.32 -6.33
N LYS A 134 19.40 -28.52 -7.35
CA LYS A 134 19.54 -27.94 -8.68
C LYS A 134 18.17 -27.67 -9.29
N ILE A 135 18.00 -26.52 -9.93
CA ILE A 135 16.81 -26.13 -10.70
C ILE A 135 17.24 -25.85 -12.12
N LEU A 136 16.74 -26.63 -13.08
CA LEU A 136 17.07 -26.51 -14.51
C LEU A 136 16.20 -25.48 -15.21
N GLY A 137 14.93 -25.39 -14.83
CA GLY A 137 13.97 -24.48 -15.42
C GLY A 137 13.98 -23.09 -14.80
N ASP A 138 12.94 -22.34 -15.10
CA ASP A 138 12.78 -20.94 -14.71
C ASP A 138 12.17 -20.77 -13.30
N ILE A 139 12.37 -19.61 -12.71
CA ILE A 139 11.52 -19.09 -11.64
C ILE A 139 10.36 -18.36 -12.31
N VAL A 140 9.16 -18.90 -12.15
CA VAL A 140 7.93 -18.39 -12.74
C VAL A 140 7.11 -17.71 -11.67
N ILE A 141 6.63 -16.50 -11.92
CA ILE A 141 5.78 -15.75 -10.97
C ILE A 141 4.41 -15.50 -11.59
N ASP A 142 3.37 -16.00 -10.93
CA ASP A 142 1.98 -15.71 -11.24
C ASP A 142 1.53 -14.48 -10.43
N ARG A 143 1.20 -13.41 -11.16
CA ARG A 143 0.72 -12.14 -10.59
C ARG A 143 -0.72 -11.84 -10.98
N THR A 144 -1.45 -12.82 -11.50
CA THR A 144 -2.74 -12.62 -12.15
C THR A 144 -3.90 -12.31 -11.20
N ILE A 145 -3.69 -12.39 -9.88
CA ILE A 145 -4.72 -12.05 -8.91
C ILE A 145 -5.12 -10.57 -8.97
N PHE A 146 -4.19 -9.66 -9.31
CA PHE A 146 -4.45 -8.23 -9.41
C PHE A 146 -4.19 -7.68 -10.83
N GLN A 147 -5.04 -6.75 -11.25
CA GLN A 147 -4.88 -5.98 -12.48
C GLN A 147 -4.85 -4.49 -12.14
N VAL A 148 -3.66 -3.98 -11.91
CA VAL A 148 -3.42 -2.57 -11.57
C VAL A 148 -2.25 -2.02 -12.38
N PRO A 149 -2.23 -0.70 -12.66
CA PRO A 149 -1.09 -0.05 -13.29
C PRO A 149 0.17 -0.27 -12.46
N TRP A 150 1.29 -0.56 -13.11
CA TRP A 150 2.55 -0.78 -12.40
C TRP A 150 3.09 0.48 -11.73
N GLN A 151 2.71 1.65 -12.19
CA GLN A 151 3.15 2.94 -11.70
C GLN A 151 1.98 3.88 -11.54
N ASN A 152 1.96 4.63 -10.43
CA ASN A 152 1.08 5.76 -10.29
C ASN A 152 1.47 6.80 -11.35
N SER A 153 0.49 7.26 -12.13
CA SER A 153 0.67 8.26 -13.17
C SER A 153 1.10 9.64 -12.64
N SER A 154 1.50 9.76 -11.37
CA SER A 154 1.85 11.01 -10.69
C SER A 154 0.75 12.10 -10.72
N ARG A 155 -0.51 11.69 -10.95
CA ARG A 155 -1.65 12.62 -10.94
C ARG A 155 -1.94 13.23 -9.55
N PHE A 156 -1.39 12.64 -8.49
CA PHE A 156 -1.52 13.18 -7.14
C PHE A 156 -0.48 14.27 -6.88
N ASP A 157 0.80 13.95 -7.12
CA ASP A 157 1.93 14.88 -7.05
C ASP A 157 3.05 14.47 -8.03
N LYS A 158 4.15 15.24 -8.05
CA LYS A 158 5.31 14.98 -8.93
C LYS A 158 6.27 13.90 -8.40
N ASN A 159 6.03 13.33 -7.21
CA ASN A 159 6.97 12.45 -6.50
C ASN A 159 6.75 10.96 -6.81
N ARG A 160 6.67 10.61 -8.09
CA ARG A 160 6.33 9.24 -8.57
C ARG A 160 7.22 8.11 -8.04
N TYR A 161 8.44 8.38 -7.63
CA TYR A 161 9.37 7.39 -7.08
C TYR A 161 9.39 7.35 -5.55
N SER A 162 8.53 8.09 -4.89
CA SER A 162 8.39 8.06 -3.44
C SER A 162 7.61 6.85 -2.97
N PRO A 163 8.01 6.19 -1.86
CA PRO A 163 7.33 4.99 -1.36
C PRO A 163 5.83 5.16 -1.11
N TYR A 164 5.38 6.34 -0.66
CA TYR A 164 3.95 6.59 -0.43
C TYR A 164 3.11 6.61 -1.71
N ASN A 165 3.73 6.81 -2.89
CA ASN A 165 3.09 6.76 -4.20
C ASN A 165 3.13 5.36 -4.84
N ALA A 166 3.80 4.39 -4.21
CA ALA A 166 3.92 3.05 -4.76
C ALA A 166 2.56 2.42 -5.06
N MET A 167 2.47 1.77 -6.21
CA MET A 167 1.28 1.02 -6.61
C MET A 167 1.31 -0.40 -6.01
N PRO A 168 0.15 -0.96 -5.66
CA PRO A 168 0.05 -2.34 -5.21
C PRO A 168 0.46 -3.32 -6.32
N ASP A 169 0.78 -4.55 -5.92
CA ASP A 169 1.17 -5.62 -6.82
C ASP A 169 0.84 -6.98 -6.20
N ALA A 170 0.47 -7.96 -7.02
CA ALA A 170 0.23 -9.31 -6.52
C ALA A 170 1.49 -9.90 -5.86
N MET A 171 2.66 -9.72 -6.51
CA MET A 171 3.96 -10.10 -5.93
C MET A 171 4.58 -8.90 -5.21
N MET A 172 3.93 -8.42 -4.15
CA MET A 172 4.49 -7.37 -3.30
C MET A 172 5.76 -7.86 -2.63
N PHE A 173 6.79 -7.02 -2.61
CA PHE A 173 8.06 -7.32 -1.95
C PHE A 173 8.74 -6.06 -1.42
N ASN A 174 9.25 -6.11 -0.19
CA ASN A 174 9.94 -5.01 0.50
C ASN A 174 9.18 -3.68 0.44
N GLU A 175 7.84 -3.70 0.47
CA GLU A 175 6.99 -2.51 0.29
C GLU A 175 7.39 -1.70 -0.97
N ARG A 176 7.89 -2.38 -2.02
CA ARG A 176 8.46 -1.77 -3.25
C ARG A 176 9.63 -0.80 -3.01
N LYS A 177 10.21 -0.79 -1.83
CA LYS A 177 11.34 0.08 -1.50
C LYS A 177 12.63 -0.55 -2.00
N SER A 178 13.32 0.10 -2.92
CA SER A 178 14.70 -0.19 -3.26
C SER A 178 15.61 0.74 -2.47
N THR A 179 16.47 0.18 -1.62
CA THR A 179 17.37 0.95 -0.76
C THR A 179 18.79 0.86 -1.26
N LEU A 180 19.35 2.02 -1.59
CA LEU A 180 20.75 2.19 -1.99
C LEU A 180 21.51 2.95 -0.91
N CYS A 181 22.51 2.30 -0.31
CA CYS A 181 23.43 2.93 0.63
C CYS A 181 24.61 3.52 -0.13
N VAL A 182 24.87 4.80 0.09
CA VAL A 182 25.97 5.57 -0.49
C VAL A 182 26.92 5.99 0.64
N THR A 183 28.09 5.39 0.69
CA THR A 183 29.09 5.65 1.74
C THR A 183 30.32 6.30 1.13
N PRO A 184 30.72 7.52 1.52
CA PRO A 184 31.99 8.10 1.11
C PRO A 184 33.15 7.19 1.52
N LYS A 185 34.07 6.92 0.57
CA LYS A 185 35.29 6.13 0.82
C LYS A 185 36.46 6.68 -0.01
N GLY A 186 37.47 7.21 0.64
CA GLY A 186 38.59 7.83 -0.03
C GLY A 186 38.15 9.02 -0.91
N ARG A 187 38.52 8.99 -2.20
CA ARG A 187 38.11 9.98 -3.21
C ARG A 187 36.80 9.65 -3.90
N GLY A 188 36.21 8.46 -3.63
CA GLY A 188 34.98 7.97 -4.25
C GLY A 188 33.91 7.58 -3.24
N VAL A 189 32.91 6.82 -3.71
CA VAL A 189 31.83 6.28 -2.87
C VAL A 189 31.72 4.78 -3.06
N ARG A 190 31.45 4.08 -1.96
CA ARG A 190 30.99 2.69 -2.00
C ARG A 190 29.47 2.68 -2.09
N LEU A 191 28.94 1.94 -3.08
CA LEU A 191 27.51 1.74 -3.29
C LEU A 191 27.15 0.33 -2.84
N ASN A 192 26.17 0.21 -1.96
CA ASN A 192 25.61 -1.06 -1.54
C ASN A 192 24.09 -1.05 -1.73
N ARG A 193 23.56 -2.03 -2.48
CA ARG A 193 22.14 -2.28 -2.58
C ARG A 193 21.74 -3.16 -1.41
N VAL A 194 20.84 -2.68 -0.57
CA VAL A 194 20.17 -3.56 0.38
C VAL A 194 19.36 -4.57 -0.45
N ASP A 195 19.33 -5.84 -0.06
CA ASP A 195 18.62 -6.94 -0.73
C ASP A 195 19.21 -7.41 -2.08
N ASN A 196 20.42 -6.98 -2.44
CA ASN A 196 21.13 -7.39 -3.66
C ASN A 196 20.29 -7.25 -4.95
N ASP A 197 19.33 -6.31 -4.95
CA ASP A 197 18.41 -6.09 -6.08
C ASP A 197 19.15 -5.55 -7.31
N ARG A 198 19.26 -6.39 -8.35
CA ARG A 198 19.89 -6.07 -9.63
C ARG A 198 18.89 -5.63 -10.70
N SER A 199 17.61 -5.44 -10.35
CA SER A 199 16.57 -5.05 -11.31
C SER A 199 16.67 -3.61 -11.80
N TYR A 200 17.47 -2.77 -11.13
CA TYR A 200 17.73 -1.38 -11.52
C TYR A 200 19.23 -1.10 -11.70
N ARG A 201 19.55 -0.06 -12.44
CA ARG A 201 20.93 0.39 -12.66
C ARG A 201 21.26 1.58 -11.77
N VAL A 202 22.57 1.76 -11.47
CA VAL A 202 23.08 2.94 -10.77
C VAL A 202 24.24 3.50 -11.58
N VAL A 203 24.13 4.77 -11.92
CA VAL A 203 25.22 5.56 -12.55
C VAL A 203 25.71 6.55 -11.53
N ASN A 204 26.97 6.41 -11.12
CA ASN A 204 27.58 7.23 -10.09
C ASN A 204 28.49 8.30 -10.71
N ARG A 205 28.16 9.57 -10.47
CA ARG A 205 28.93 10.76 -10.84
C ARG A 205 29.18 11.67 -9.61
N LEU A 206 29.14 11.08 -8.41
CA LEU A 206 29.39 11.82 -7.18
C LEU A 206 30.89 12.16 -7.02
N LYS A 207 31.14 13.38 -6.58
CA LYS A 207 32.47 13.80 -6.14
C LYS A 207 32.50 13.85 -4.62
N VAL A 208 33.48 13.17 -4.00
CA VAL A 208 33.69 13.24 -2.55
C VAL A 208 34.54 14.46 -2.23
N VAL A 209 34.12 15.23 -1.24
CA VAL A 209 34.79 16.46 -0.81
C VAL A 209 35.11 16.43 0.68
N ASN A 210 36.19 17.11 1.09
CA ASN A 210 36.56 17.26 2.49
C ASN A 210 35.98 18.57 3.05
N ARG A 211 34.65 18.59 3.29
CA ARG A 211 33.91 19.73 3.81
C ARG A 211 33.05 19.29 5.00
N SER A 212 32.52 20.23 5.79
CA SER A 212 31.53 19.91 6.80
C SER A 212 30.28 19.31 6.16
N CYS A 213 29.55 18.45 6.88
CA CYS A 213 28.29 17.83 6.40
C CYS A 213 27.14 18.84 6.52
N LYS A 214 27.13 19.85 5.64
CA LYS A 214 26.14 20.93 5.57
C LYS A 214 25.35 20.87 4.25
N SER A 215 24.36 21.73 4.09
CA SER A 215 23.62 21.92 2.84
C SER A 215 24.56 22.04 1.64
N GLY A 216 24.20 21.43 0.51
CA GLY A 216 25.01 21.32 -0.69
C GLY A 216 26.05 20.17 -0.71
N TYR A 217 26.41 19.61 0.47
CA TYR A 217 27.36 18.49 0.58
C TYR A 217 26.82 17.31 1.39
N SER A 218 25.61 17.42 1.94
CA SER A 218 25.03 16.42 2.86
C SER A 218 24.30 15.29 2.18
N TRP A 219 23.81 15.49 0.96
CA TRP A 219 23.06 14.50 0.19
C TRP A 219 23.44 14.52 -1.28
N PRO A 220 23.48 13.34 -1.93
CA PRO A 220 23.62 13.26 -3.37
C PRO A 220 22.38 13.81 -4.07
N LYS A 221 22.57 14.47 -5.21
CA LYS A 221 21.47 14.74 -6.15
C LYS A 221 21.08 13.41 -6.81
N VAL A 222 19.81 13.03 -6.68
CA VAL A 222 19.26 11.78 -7.20
C VAL A 222 18.30 12.08 -8.32
N THR A 223 18.60 11.58 -9.52
CA THR A 223 17.69 11.62 -10.67
C THR A 223 17.38 10.18 -11.10
N ILE A 224 16.14 9.90 -11.44
CA ILE A 224 15.70 8.56 -11.85
C ILE A 224 15.07 8.65 -13.23
N LYS A 225 15.53 7.77 -14.14
CA LYS A 225 14.91 7.57 -15.45
C LYS A 225 14.49 6.13 -15.56
N THR A 226 13.31 5.88 -16.12
CA THR A 226 12.78 4.54 -16.37
C THR A 226 12.56 4.39 -17.87
N ASP A 227 13.10 3.32 -18.45
CA ASP A 227 12.97 3.00 -19.88
C ASP A 227 11.63 2.32 -20.21
N ALA A 228 11.38 2.10 -21.50
CA ALA A 228 10.18 1.42 -22.01
C ALA A 228 10.01 0.01 -21.43
N ASN A 229 11.11 -0.68 -21.11
CA ASN A 229 11.12 -2.02 -20.49
C ASN A 229 10.91 -1.97 -18.98
N GLN A 230 10.51 -0.80 -18.43
CA GLN A 230 10.28 -0.58 -17.02
C GLN A 230 11.55 -0.85 -16.15
N ARG A 231 12.74 -0.66 -16.72
CA ARG A 231 14.00 -0.72 -15.98
C ARG A 231 14.43 0.68 -15.61
N SER A 232 14.58 0.91 -14.30
CA SER A 232 15.01 2.21 -13.80
C SER A 232 16.52 2.32 -13.71
N THR A 233 17.03 3.53 -13.94
CA THR A 233 18.41 3.91 -13.69
C THR A 233 18.44 5.07 -12.70
N ILE A 234 19.13 4.89 -11.58
CA ILE A 234 19.39 5.93 -10.58
C ILE A 234 20.70 6.64 -10.99
N PHE A 235 20.64 7.91 -11.25
CA PHE A 235 21.80 8.77 -11.46
C PHE A 235 22.12 9.51 -10.16
N LEU A 236 23.31 9.30 -9.64
CA LEU A 236 23.86 10.03 -8.49
C LEU A 236 24.84 11.08 -8.97
N SER A 237 24.66 12.33 -8.56
CA SER A 237 25.52 13.44 -8.95
C SER A 237 25.67 14.46 -7.82
N GLY A 238 26.55 15.46 -8.03
CA GLY A 238 26.84 16.50 -7.05
C GLY A 238 28.05 16.17 -6.17
N LYS A 239 28.13 16.84 -5.03
CA LYS A 239 29.24 16.70 -4.07
C LYS A 239 28.71 16.08 -2.78
N LEU A 240 29.42 15.10 -2.21
CA LEU A 240 29.11 14.47 -0.93
C LEU A 240 30.29 14.58 0.01
N SER A 241 30.10 15.16 1.19
CA SER A 241 31.17 15.27 2.17
C SER A 241 31.53 13.90 2.76
N LYS A 242 32.83 13.62 2.89
CA LYS A 242 33.32 12.42 3.57
C LYS A 242 32.92 12.36 5.06
N ARG A 243 32.56 13.50 5.67
CA ARG A 243 32.12 13.61 7.06
C ARG A 243 30.64 13.26 7.24
N CYS A 244 29.88 13.03 6.15
CA CYS A 244 28.44 12.77 6.22
C CYS A 244 28.06 11.33 6.59
N GLY A 245 29.01 10.40 6.57
CA GLY A 245 28.70 8.98 6.76
C GLY A 245 27.83 8.39 5.64
N THR A 246 27.21 7.27 5.90
CA THR A 246 26.35 6.57 4.93
C THR A 246 25.02 7.29 4.73
N ARG A 247 24.63 7.49 3.48
CA ARG A 247 23.31 8.00 3.07
C ARG A 247 22.45 6.87 2.52
N LYS A 248 21.24 6.68 3.08
CA LYS A 248 20.28 5.68 2.63
C LYS A 248 19.24 6.32 1.71
N ILE A 249 19.28 5.98 0.43
CA ILE A 249 18.36 6.45 -0.60
C ILE A 249 17.28 5.38 -0.79
N CYS A 250 16.05 5.66 -0.37
CA CYS A 250 14.91 4.75 -0.52
C CYS A 250 14.00 5.27 -1.63
N LYS A 251 13.86 4.53 -2.72
CA LYS A 251 13.04 4.89 -3.89
C LYS A 251 12.31 3.68 -4.46
N VAL A 252 11.21 3.92 -5.14
CA VAL A 252 10.45 2.88 -5.87
C VAL A 252 11.00 2.81 -7.29
N VAL A 253 11.99 1.98 -7.50
CA VAL A 253 12.69 1.85 -8.80
C VAL A 253 12.66 0.45 -9.38
N SER A 254 12.23 -0.54 -8.58
CA SER A 254 12.12 -1.94 -9.00
C SER A 254 10.66 -2.34 -9.19
N MET A 255 10.43 -3.23 -10.16
CA MET A 255 9.21 -4.04 -10.18
C MET A 255 9.30 -5.08 -9.05
N PRO A 256 8.29 -5.22 -8.19
CA PRO A 256 8.42 -6.04 -6.98
C PRO A 256 8.70 -7.52 -7.29
N HIS A 257 8.12 -8.09 -8.35
CA HIS A 257 8.42 -9.45 -8.78
C HIS A 257 9.90 -9.64 -9.23
N ARG A 258 10.53 -8.59 -9.81
CA ARG A 258 11.96 -8.64 -10.14
C ARG A 258 12.83 -8.55 -8.89
N ALA A 259 12.47 -7.67 -7.95
CA ALA A 259 13.18 -7.55 -6.67
C ALA A 259 13.12 -8.87 -5.89
N PHE A 260 11.93 -9.49 -5.79
CA PHE A 260 11.75 -10.81 -5.21
C PHE A 260 12.60 -11.88 -5.91
N TYR A 261 12.55 -11.93 -7.24
CA TYR A 261 13.36 -12.87 -8.02
C TYR A 261 14.86 -12.76 -7.71
N TYR A 262 15.40 -11.54 -7.65
CA TYR A 262 16.83 -11.36 -7.36
C TYR A 262 17.17 -11.73 -5.92
N ALA A 263 16.30 -11.43 -4.97
CA ALA A 263 16.48 -11.84 -3.58
C ALA A 263 16.44 -13.37 -3.45
N LEU A 264 15.44 -14.02 -4.03
CA LEU A 264 15.31 -15.48 -4.04
C LEU A 264 16.51 -16.15 -4.74
N LYS A 265 16.89 -15.68 -5.93
CA LYS A 265 18.06 -16.20 -6.67
C LYS A 265 19.36 -16.05 -5.87
N SER A 266 19.54 -14.93 -5.18
CA SER A 266 20.73 -14.69 -4.35
C SER A 266 20.79 -15.67 -3.19
N GLU A 267 19.67 -15.92 -2.52
CA GLU A 267 19.61 -16.85 -1.39
C GLU A 267 19.75 -18.31 -1.83
N ILE A 268 19.10 -18.70 -2.92
CA ILE A 268 19.28 -20.02 -3.57
C ILE A 268 20.76 -20.28 -3.83
N GLY A 269 21.47 -19.29 -4.43
CA GLY A 269 22.93 -19.42 -4.65
C GLY A 269 23.75 -19.47 -3.38
N ARG A 270 23.37 -18.69 -2.35
CA ARG A 270 24.05 -18.71 -1.03
C ARG A 270 23.92 -20.05 -0.32
N ARG A 271 22.80 -20.74 -0.52
CA ARG A 271 22.54 -22.10 0.01
C ARG A 271 23.10 -23.20 -0.86
N GLY A 272 23.88 -22.88 -1.90
CA GLY A 272 24.54 -23.86 -2.77
C GLY A 272 23.61 -24.55 -3.79
N ILE A 273 22.36 -24.12 -3.92
CA ILE A 273 21.44 -24.61 -4.94
C ILE A 273 21.83 -24.02 -6.31
N LYS A 274 22.12 -24.86 -7.29
CA LYS A 274 22.41 -24.42 -8.67
C LYS A 274 21.12 -24.04 -9.39
N PHE A 275 21.04 -22.80 -9.89
CA PHE A 275 19.90 -22.31 -10.66
C PHE A 275 20.35 -21.86 -12.06
N LEU A 276 19.80 -22.48 -13.10
CA LEU A 276 20.21 -22.26 -14.50
C LEU A 276 19.21 -21.42 -15.30
N GLY A 277 18.00 -21.24 -14.76
CA GLY A 277 16.92 -20.56 -15.48
C GLY A 277 16.91 -19.04 -15.36
N THR A 278 15.82 -18.47 -15.79
CA THR A 278 15.53 -17.04 -15.79
C THR A 278 14.23 -16.72 -15.07
N LEU A 279 13.82 -15.44 -15.05
CA LEU A 279 12.49 -15.01 -14.56
C LEU A 279 11.49 -15.07 -15.71
N LYS A 280 10.36 -15.75 -15.48
CA LYS A 280 9.20 -15.75 -16.37
C LYS A 280 7.93 -15.32 -15.61
N LEU A 281 6.97 -14.79 -16.33
CA LEU A 281 5.65 -14.47 -15.82
C LEU A 281 4.61 -15.31 -16.57
N ARG A 282 3.83 -16.09 -15.83
CA ARG A 282 2.66 -16.79 -16.36
C ARG A 282 1.71 -17.17 -15.23
N ARG A 283 0.48 -17.48 -15.58
CA ARG A 283 -0.51 -18.05 -14.67
C ARG A 283 -0.13 -19.48 -14.28
N VAL A 284 -0.38 -19.85 -13.02
CA VAL A 284 -0.33 -21.25 -12.56
C VAL A 284 -1.32 -22.08 -13.36
N SER A 285 -0.90 -23.25 -13.83
CA SER A 285 -1.71 -24.20 -14.59
C SER A 285 -2.12 -25.40 -13.74
N LYS A 286 -3.12 -26.15 -14.20
CA LYS A 286 -3.55 -27.43 -13.57
C LYS A 286 -2.45 -28.51 -13.54
N ARG A 287 -1.42 -28.37 -14.40
CA ARG A 287 -0.28 -29.31 -14.48
C ARG A 287 0.83 -29.00 -13.48
N ASP A 288 0.79 -27.80 -12.83
CA ASP A 288 1.77 -27.40 -11.85
C ASP A 288 1.41 -28.06 -10.51
N ARG A 289 2.38 -28.70 -9.88
CA ARG A 289 2.19 -29.46 -8.63
C ARG A 289 2.51 -28.55 -7.44
N TYR A 290 1.59 -28.47 -6.50
CA TYR A 290 1.77 -27.73 -5.23
C TYR A 290 2.91 -28.36 -4.42
N ILE A 291 3.68 -27.51 -3.72
CA ILE A 291 4.80 -27.92 -2.87
C ILE A 291 4.62 -27.46 -1.42
N PHE A 292 4.52 -26.14 -1.23
CA PHE A 292 4.31 -25.52 0.10
C PHE A 292 3.74 -24.10 -0.05
N SER A 293 3.36 -23.51 1.08
CA SER A 293 2.94 -22.13 1.19
C SER A 293 3.78 -21.34 2.18
N HIS A 294 3.92 -20.04 1.88
CA HIS A 294 4.37 -19.03 2.82
C HIS A 294 3.18 -18.16 3.22
N PHE A 295 2.98 -17.98 4.53
CA PHE A 295 1.89 -17.20 5.10
C PHE A 295 2.39 -15.88 5.67
N SER A 296 1.65 -14.81 5.45
CA SER A 296 1.86 -13.54 6.11
C SER A 296 1.51 -13.60 7.61
N PRO A 297 1.82 -12.58 8.41
CA PRO A 297 1.11 -12.30 9.65
C PRO A 297 -0.41 -12.19 9.41
N THR A 298 -1.21 -12.27 10.47
CA THR A 298 -2.66 -12.10 10.40
C THR A 298 -3.05 -10.69 9.96
N LEU A 299 -4.28 -10.51 9.48
CA LEU A 299 -4.80 -9.18 9.19
C LEU A 299 -4.73 -8.29 10.44
N GLU A 300 -5.07 -8.82 11.62
CA GLU A 300 -4.99 -8.10 12.89
C GLU A 300 -3.59 -7.50 13.11
N GLU A 301 -2.52 -8.31 12.92
CA GLU A 301 -1.14 -7.87 13.05
C GLU A 301 -0.71 -6.85 11.96
N VAL A 302 -1.40 -6.84 10.81
CA VAL A 302 -1.15 -5.90 9.70
C VAL A 302 -1.86 -4.57 9.89
N LEU A 303 -3.04 -4.54 10.55
CA LEU A 303 -3.84 -3.32 10.73
C LEU A 303 -3.06 -2.13 11.34
N PRO A 304 -2.19 -2.31 12.36
CA PRO A 304 -1.40 -1.19 12.91
C PRO A 304 -0.48 -0.52 11.88
N ILE A 305 -0.03 -1.24 10.86
CA ILE A 305 0.79 -0.66 9.78
C ILE A 305 -0.04 0.34 8.96
N ILE A 306 -1.33 0.04 8.77
CA ILE A 306 -2.26 0.91 8.04
C ILE A 306 -2.71 2.07 8.91
N LEU A 307 -3.18 1.78 10.13
CA LEU A 307 -3.86 2.76 10.98
C LEU A 307 -2.89 3.67 11.74
N LYS A 308 -1.84 3.11 12.38
CA LYS A 308 -0.88 3.90 13.18
C LYS A 308 0.23 4.52 12.34
N ARG A 309 0.71 3.82 11.28
CA ARG A 309 1.78 4.33 10.40
C ARG A 309 1.25 4.97 9.12
N SER A 310 -0.07 4.95 8.93
CA SER A 310 -0.75 5.49 7.74
C SER A 310 -0.15 4.99 6.41
N ASN A 311 0.27 3.73 6.34
CA ASN A 311 0.94 3.17 5.16
C ASN A 311 -0.03 3.03 3.98
N ASN A 312 0.18 3.86 2.94
CA ASN A 312 -0.68 3.89 1.77
C ASN A 312 -0.62 2.60 0.95
N LEU A 313 0.56 2.01 0.85
CA LEU A 313 0.75 0.83 0.00
C LEU A 313 0.07 -0.40 0.60
N VAL A 314 0.22 -0.60 1.92
CA VAL A 314 -0.44 -1.70 2.64
C VAL A 314 -1.97 -1.52 2.60
N ALA A 315 -2.47 -0.29 2.75
CA ALA A 315 -3.90 0.00 2.61
C ALA A 315 -4.42 -0.33 1.20
N ARG A 316 -3.66 -0.01 0.14
CA ARG A 316 -4.01 -0.36 -1.24
C ARG A 316 -3.98 -1.87 -1.51
N GLN A 317 -3.05 -2.60 -0.88
CA GLN A 317 -3.00 -4.06 -0.95
C GLN A 317 -4.25 -4.67 -0.31
N LEU A 318 -4.57 -4.26 0.93
CA LEU A 318 -5.77 -4.71 1.62
C LEU A 318 -7.03 -4.40 0.79
N PHE A 319 -7.13 -3.18 0.26
CA PHE A 319 -8.26 -2.76 -0.59
C PHE A 319 -8.47 -3.69 -1.79
N LEU A 320 -7.40 -4.07 -2.50
CA LEU A 320 -7.50 -5.03 -3.60
C LEU A 320 -7.84 -6.44 -3.11
N THR A 321 -7.27 -6.86 -1.99
CA THR A 321 -7.56 -8.17 -1.40
C THR A 321 -9.06 -8.30 -1.04
N ILE A 322 -9.67 -7.25 -0.47
CA ILE A 322 -11.11 -7.23 -0.20
C ILE A 322 -11.93 -7.50 -1.47
N GLY A 323 -11.45 -7.08 -2.64
CA GLY A 323 -12.12 -7.38 -3.90
C GLY A 323 -12.31 -8.88 -4.19
N THR A 324 -11.45 -9.74 -3.62
CA THR A 324 -11.54 -11.20 -3.80
C THR A 324 -12.71 -11.83 -3.05
N THR A 325 -13.33 -11.13 -2.11
CA THR A 325 -14.51 -11.63 -1.35
C THR A 325 -15.76 -11.75 -2.22
N TYR A 326 -15.86 -10.94 -3.26
CA TYR A 326 -17.03 -10.92 -4.15
C TYR A 326 -16.71 -11.18 -5.63
N TYR A 327 -15.45 -11.09 -6.02
CA TYR A 327 -15.09 -11.16 -7.43
C TYR A 327 -13.96 -12.15 -7.70
N GLN A 328 -14.06 -12.85 -8.81
CA GLN A 328 -12.97 -13.68 -9.32
C GLN A 328 -11.81 -12.79 -9.87
N PRO A 329 -10.55 -13.23 -9.67
CA PRO A 329 -9.39 -12.57 -10.28
C PRO A 329 -9.50 -12.49 -11.83
N PRO A 330 -8.94 -11.45 -12.43
CA PRO A 330 -8.11 -10.41 -11.80
C PRO A 330 -8.95 -9.31 -11.11
N ILE A 331 -8.49 -8.88 -9.95
CA ILE A 331 -9.07 -7.79 -9.19
C ILE A 331 -8.44 -6.46 -9.62
N ASN A 332 -9.29 -5.50 -9.95
CA ASN A 332 -8.91 -4.11 -10.20
C ASN A 332 -9.50 -3.17 -9.14
N THR A 333 -9.20 -1.89 -9.23
CA THR A 333 -9.67 -0.89 -8.26
C THR A 333 -11.19 -0.72 -8.26
N LEU A 334 -11.86 -0.94 -9.39
CA LEU A 334 -13.34 -0.86 -9.47
C LEU A 334 -13.98 -2.02 -8.69
N LYS A 335 -13.57 -3.27 -8.96
CA LYS A 335 -14.05 -4.45 -8.22
C LYS A 335 -13.81 -4.30 -6.71
N ALA A 336 -12.63 -3.83 -6.32
CA ALA A 336 -12.29 -3.59 -4.93
C ALA A 336 -13.18 -2.51 -4.29
N SER A 337 -13.39 -1.38 -4.99
CA SER A 337 -14.28 -0.31 -4.52
C SER A 337 -15.72 -0.80 -4.30
N THR A 338 -16.24 -1.56 -5.26
CA THR A 338 -17.60 -2.13 -5.16
C THR A 338 -17.71 -3.11 -3.99
N ALA A 339 -16.71 -3.99 -3.80
CA ALA A 339 -16.69 -4.93 -2.67
C ALA A 339 -16.67 -4.21 -1.32
N VAL A 340 -15.79 -3.20 -1.16
CA VAL A 340 -15.72 -2.38 0.06
C VAL A 340 -17.05 -1.68 0.33
N LYS A 341 -17.61 -1.00 -0.68
CA LYS A 341 -18.91 -0.31 -0.53
C LYS A 341 -20.04 -1.29 -0.16
N ARG A 342 -20.08 -2.48 -0.75
CA ARG A 342 -21.06 -3.51 -0.44
C ARG A 342 -20.99 -3.97 1.02
N LEU A 343 -19.78 -4.23 1.53
CA LEU A 343 -19.57 -4.61 2.94
C LEU A 343 -20.02 -3.51 3.91
N LEU A 344 -19.63 -2.26 3.63
CA LEU A 344 -20.01 -1.12 4.46
C LEU A 344 -21.51 -0.82 4.42
N LYS A 345 -22.16 -0.96 3.24
CA LYS A 345 -23.59 -0.77 3.10
C LYS A 345 -24.39 -1.83 3.86
N HIS A 346 -23.94 -3.08 3.84
CA HIS A 346 -24.58 -4.17 4.59
C HIS A 346 -24.57 -3.94 6.11
N ARG A 347 -23.61 -3.16 6.62
CA ARG A 347 -23.50 -2.77 8.03
C ARG A 347 -24.05 -1.36 8.32
N HIS A 348 -24.80 -0.77 7.40
CA HIS A 348 -25.38 0.57 7.52
C HIS A 348 -24.37 1.69 7.83
N ILE A 349 -23.08 1.47 7.49
CA ILE A 349 -22.02 2.47 7.72
C ILE A 349 -22.14 3.65 6.76
N LEU A 350 -22.46 3.37 5.47
CA LEU A 350 -22.59 4.43 4.47
C LEU A 350 -23.84 5.25 4.73
N ALA A 351 -23.68 6.50 5.08
CA ALA A 351 -24.76 7.45 5.31
C ALA A 351 -25.35 8.03 4.02
N ASP A 352 -24.66 7.82 2.89
CA ASP A 352 -25.00 8.40 1.58
C ASP A 352 -24.47 7.53 0.42
N ASP A 353 -25.01 7.77 -0.77
CA ASP A 353 -24.55 7.09 -1.99
C ASP A 353 -23.38 7.83 -2.69
N TYR A 354 -23.00 9.01 -2.22
CA TYR A 354 -21.94 9.85 -2.78
C TYR A 354 -20.54 9.45 -2.31
N THR A 355 -20.43 8.47 -1.41
CA THR A 355 -19.13 7.96 -0.95
C THR A 355 -18.36 7.34 -2.10
N ILE A 356 -17.15 7.88 -2.37
CA ILE A 356 -16.22 7.42 -3.42
C ILE A 356 -14.94 6.93 -2.79
N ILE A 357 -14.65 5.63 -2.94
CA ILE A 357 -13.42 4.99 -2.46
C ILE A 357 -12.59 4.55 -3.67
N GLN A 358 -11.62 5.36 -4.08
CA GLN A 358 -10.84 5.09 -5.30
C GLN A 358 -9.78 3.99 -5.12
N ASN A 359 -9.04 4.01 -4.00
CA ASN A 359 -7.86 3.16 -3.82
C ASN A 359 -7.61 2.69 -2.37
N GLY A 360 -8.52 2.92 -1.48
CA GLY A 360 -8.46 2.51 -0.08
C GLY A 360 -7.42 3.21 0.80
N SER A 361 -6.53 4.04 0.23
CA SER A 361 -5.47 4.70 1.00
C SER A 361 -5.71 6.18 1.30
N GLY A 362 -6.62 6.81 0.55
CA GLY A 362 -6.88 8.25 0.60
C GLY A 362 -5.90 9.12 -0.19
N LEU A 363 -4.86 8.56 -0.77
CA LEU A 363 -3.98 9.28 -1.69
C LEU A 363 -4.68 9.40 -3.05
N SER A 364 -5.70 10.24 -3.09
CA SER A 364 -6.68 10.39 -4.18
C SER A 364 -7.20 11.82 -4.25
N ARG A 365 -7.42 12.32 -5.46
CA ARG A 365 -8.10 13.61 -5.70
C ARG A 365 -9.61 13.47 -5.84
N VAL A 366 -10.11 12.24 -6.03
CA VAL A 366 -11.51 11.95 -6.32
C VAL A 366 -12.26 11.28 -5.17
N SER A 367 -11.56 10.64 -4.22
CA SER A 367 -12.23 10.04 -3.05
C SER A 367 -13.01 11.06 -2.26
N ARG A 368 -14.20 10.64 -1.82
CA ARG A 368 -15.16 11.45 -1.06
C ARG A 368 -15.80 10.60 0.02
N VAL A 369 -16.01 11.19 1.20
CA VAL A 369 -16.77 10.60 2.31
C VAL A 369 -17.39 11.71 3.15
N SER A 370 -18.57 11.48 3.68
CA SER A 370 -19.22 12.38 4.63
C SER A 370 -18.76 12.11 6.07
N THR A 371 -18.83 13.13 6.93
CA THR A 371 -18.54 12.95 8.37
C THR A 371 -19.56 12.01 9.02
N LYS A 372 -20.81 11.99 8.55
CA LYS A 372 -21.82 11.02 9.03
C LYS A 372 -21.41 9.58 8.77
N THR A 373 -20.91 9.27 7.57
CA THR A 373 -20.37 7.94 7.27
C THR A 373 -19.20 7.57 8.20
N LEU A 374 -18.31 8.52 8.53
CA LEU A 374 -17.22 8.26 9.46
C LEU A 374 -17.71 8.09 10.90
N ALA A 375 -18.72 8.85 11.32
CA ALA A 375 -19.33 8.71 12.64
C ALA A 375 -20.01 7.34 12.80
N ASN A 376 -20.84 6.94 11.83
CA ASN A 376 -21.49 5.61 11.83
C ASN A 376 -20.48 4.44 11.91
N LEU A 377 -19.24 4.65 11.43
CA LEU A 377 -18.19 3.66 11.57
C LEU A 377 -17.60 3.58 12.98
N LEU A 378 -17.61 4.70 13.71
CA LEU A 378 -16.98 4.82 15.03
C LEU A 378 -17.95 4.52 16.18
N GLU A 379 -19.24 4.52 15.90
CA GLU A 379 -20.32 4.04 16.77
C GLU A 379 -20.40 2.52 16.80
#